data_29f049d6a5b11334f53cd85a28ad27fa
#
_entry.id   29f049d6a5b11334f53cd85a28ad27fa
#
_cell.length_a   1.000
_cell.length_b   1.000
_cell.length_c   1.000
_cell.angle_alpha   90.00
_cell.angle_beta   90.00
_cell.angle_gamma   90.00
#
_symmetry.space_group_name_H-M   'P 1'
#
loop_
_entity.id
_entity.type
_entity.pdbx_description
1 polymer ?
#
loop_
_entity_poly.entity_id
_entity_poly.type
_entity_poly.pdbx_seq_one_letter_code
_entity_poly.pdbx_strand_id
1 'polypeptide(L)'
;CADYADAIVNKGAPMNACLPGGANAAAAIGDIMGVSVTASERMVPVLHCNGTCEATNRKFTFDGVQSCTAAKRFYGGTGVCAYGCLGLGDCVSVCENDVISIKDGIATFCTEKCVACNKCAKVCPNGLIELRSEKKKVDVRCSSRNMGKVAMQSCQNSCIGCKKCEKVCKFEAIIV
;
A
#
# COMPACT_ATOMS: atom_id res chain seq x y z
N CYS A 1 -19.72 -10.37 6.10
CA CYS A 1 -20.70 -10.53 4.98
C CYS A 1 -22.13 -10.27 5.45
N ALA A 2 -22.57 -10.81 6.60
CA ALA A 2 -23.95 -10.62 7.09
C ALA A 2 -24.31 -9.13 7.27
N ASP A 3 -23.45 -8.36 7.94
CA ASP A 3 -23.68 -6.92 8.16
C ASP A 3 -23.75 -6.12 6.86
N TYR A 4 -23.01 -6.56 5.83
CA TYR A 4 -23.06 -5.94 4.52
C TYR A 4 -24.37 -6.26 3.79
N ALA A 5 -24.85 -7.51 3.89
CA ALA A 5 -26.15 -7.89 3.34
C ALA A 5 -27.29 -7.10 4.01
N ASP A 6 -27.26 -6.98 5.35
CA ASP A 6 -28.21 -6.16 6.10
C ASP A 6 -28.16 -4.68 5.65
N ALA A 7 -26.97 -4.15 5.45
CA ALA A 7 -26.80 -2.78 5.00
C ALA A 7 -27.35 -2.55 3.58
N ILE A 8 -27.23 -3.51 2.68
CA ILE A 8 -27.84 -3.43 1.32
C ILE A 8 -29.37 -3.40 1.43
N VAL A 9 -29.94 -4.37 2.16
CA VAL A 9 -31.39 -4.55 2.21
C VAL A 9 -32.09 -3.44 3.00
N ASN A 10 -31.55 -3.08 4.18
CA ASN A 10 -32.23 -2.21 5.12
C ASN A 10 -31.76 -0.76 5.10
N LYS A 11 -30.57 -0.47 4.57
CA LYS A 11 -29.94 0.86 4.61
C LYS A 11 -29.57 1.41 3.23
N GLY A 12 -29.87 0.68 2.14
CA GLY A 12 -29.56 1.11 0.78
C GLY A 12 -28.06 1.24 0.47
N ALA A 13 -27.20 0.42 1.12
CA ALA A 13 -25.77 0.44 0.84
C ALA A 13 -25.46 0.03 -0.61
N PRO A 14 -24.39 0.59 -1.23
CA PRO A 14 -24.03 0.26 -2.60
C PRO A 14 -23.69 -1.24 -2.75
N MET A 15 -24.28 -1.91 -3.74
CA MET A 15 -24.12 -3.35 -3.98
C MET A 15 -22.72 -3.74 -4.49
N ASN A 16 -21.91 -2.77 -4.91
CA ASN A 16 -20.54 -2.94 -5.39
C ASN A 16 -19.45 -2.54 -4.38
N ALA A 17 -19.77 -2.37 -3.10
CA ALA A 17 -18.81 -1.96 -2.08
C ALA A 17 -17.94 -3.11 -1.54
N CYS A 18 -18.22 -4.37 -1.89
CA CYS A 18 -17.41 -5.51 -1.47
C CYS A 18 -16.12 -5.60 -2.30
N LEU A 19 -15.03 -4.98 -1.82
CA LEU A 19 -13.72 -5.02 -2.49
C LEU A 19 -13.18 -6.46 -2.65
N PRO A 20 -13.20 -7.33 -1.64
CA PRO A 20 -12.74 -8.71 -1.79
C PRO A 20 -13.54 -9.54 -2.79
N GLY A 21 -14.84 -9.32 -2.89
CA GLY A 21 -15.72 -10.03 -3.82
C GLY A 21 -15.66 -9.50 -5.25
N GLY A 22 -15.22 -8.25 -5.42
CA GLY A 22 -15.05 -7.60 -6.72
C GLY A 22 -16.29 -7.63 -7.61
N ALA A 23 -16.05 -7.71 -8.91
CA ALA A 23 -17.10 -7.72 -9.93
C ALA A 23 -18.07 -8.91 -9.80
N ASN A 24 -17.55 -10.09 -9.45
CA ASN A 24 -18.37 -11.31 -9.34
C ASN A 24 -19.40 -11.20 -8.20
N ALA A 25 -18.99 -10.68 -7.04
CA ALA A 25 -19.92 -10.47 -5.94
C ALA A 25 -20.95 -9.37 -6.26
N ALA A 26 -20.54 -8.29 -6.93
CA ALA A 26 -21.43 -7.23 -7.33
C ALA A 26 -22.50 -7.74 -8.33
N ALA A 27 -22.11 -8.56 -9.30
CA ALA A 27 -23.03 -9.18 -10.25
C ALA A 27 -24.02 -10.11 -9.55
N ALA A 28 -23.52 -11.05 -8.71
CA ALA A 28 -24.38 -11.98 -7.98
C ALA A 28 -25.38 -11.27 -7.04
N ILE A 29 -24.97 -10.20 -6.37
CA ILE A 29 -25.86 -9.38 -5.54
C ILE A 29 -26.90 -8.68 -6.44
N GLY A 30 -26.48 -8.13 -7.57
CA GLY A 30 -27.37 -7.49 -8.54
C GLY A 30 -28.45 -8.43 -9.07
N ASP A 31 -28.05 -9.66 -9.42
CA ASP A 31 -28.98 -10.70 -9.90
C ASP A 31 -30.04 -11.04 -8.83
N ILE A 32 -29.64 -11.17 -7.56
CA ILE A 32 -30.56 -11.45 -6.44
C ILE A 32 -31.52 -10.27 -6.23
N MET A 33 -31.01 -9.05 -6.32
CA MET A 33 -31.78 -7.83 -6.07
C MET A 33 -32.57 -7.33 -7.29
N GLY A 34 -32.41 -7.96 -8.45
CA GLY A 34 -33.07 -7.59 -9.71
C GLY A 34 -32.58 -6.26 -10.30
N VAL A 35 -31.35 -5.84 -9.99
CA VAL A 35 -30.77 -4.57 -10.42
C VAL A 35 -29.44 -4.79 -11.10
N SER A 36 -29.22 -4.09 -12.23
CA SER A 36 -27.90 -4.12 -12.88
C SER A 36 -26.89 -3.31 -12.07
N VAL A 37 -25.82 -3.98 -11.61
CA VAL A 37 -24.75 -3.35 -10.80
C VAL A 37 -23.49 -3.21 -11.63
N THR A 38 -22.97 -1.98 -11.73
CA THR A 38 -21.65 -1.75 -12.33
C THR A 38 -20.56 -2.25 -11.39
N ALA A 39 -19.63 -3.07 -11.91
CA ALA A 39 -18.52 -3.58 -11.14
C ALA A 39 -17.65 -2.43 -10.59
N SER A 40 -17.23 -2.57 -9.33
CA SER A 40 -16.20 -1.68 -8.76
C SER A 40 -14.86 -1.92 -9.45
N GLU A 41 -14.04 -0.87 -9.54
CA GLU A 41 -12.69 -1.01 -10.06
C GLU A 41 -11.85 -1.93 -9.18
N ARG A 42 -11.03 -2.77 -9.82
CA ARG A 42 -10.09 -3.62 -9.09
C ARG A 42 -9.06 -2.74 -8.38
N MET A 43 -8.95 -2.95 -7.07
CA MET A 43 -7.99 -2.26 -6.23
C MET A 43 -6.78 -3.15 -5.99
N VAL A 44 -5.58 -2.58 -6.05
CA VAL A 44 -4.32 -3.29 -5.82
C VAL A 44 -3.44 -2.53 -4.83
N PRO A 45 -2.66 -3.25 -3.99
CA PRO A 45 -1.75 -2.61 -3.05
C PRO A 45 -0.52 -2.08 -3.77
N VAL A 46 -0.10 -0.89 -3.39
CA VAL A 46 1.13 -0.25 -3.85
C VAL A 46 1.98 0.14 -2.66
N LEU A 47 3.30 -0.08 -2.76
CA LEU A 47 4.26 0.35 -1.75
C LEU A 47 4.85 1.72 -2.14
N HIS A 48 4.66 2.71 -1.31
CA HIS A 48 5.29 4.03 -1.44
C HIS A 48 6.70 4.06 -0.84
N CYS A 49 7.53 3.09 -1.23
CA CYS A 49 8.94 3.00 -0.88
C CYS A 49 9.71 2.24 -1.95
N ASN A 50 10.86 2.77 -2.34
CA ASN A 50 11.82 2.11 -3.23
C ASN A 50 13.23 2.06 -2.60
N GLY A 51 13.29 2.15 -1.26
CA GLY A 51 14.52 2.08 -0.47
C GLY A 51 14.95 0.65 -0.23
N THR A 52 15.52 0.01 -1.25
CA THR A 52 16.10 -1.34 -1.15
C THR A 52 17.34 -1.36 -0.25
N CYS A 53 17.85 -2.55 0.08
CA CYS A 53 19.09 -2.72 0.85
C CYS A 53 20.30 -2.03 0.19
N GLU A 54 20.30 -1.88 -1.13
CA GLU A 54 21.34 -1.17 -1.86
C GLU A 54 21.18 0.36 -1.83
N ALA A 55 19.92 0.83 -1.78
CA ALA A 55 19.61 2.25 -1.86
C ALA A 55 19.66 2.97 -0.51
N THR A 56 19.52 2.25 0.60
CA THR A 56 19.55 2.83 1.96
C THR A 56 20.31 1.95 2.93
N ASN A 57 20.99 2.60 3.90
CA ASN A 57 21.75 1.91 4.92
C ASN A 57 20.91 1.68 6.19
N ARG A 58 21.34 0.75 7.02
CA ARG A 58 20.81 0.54 8.37
C ARG A 58 21.64 1.31 9.37
N LYS A 59 20.99 1.91 10.37
CA LYS A 59 21.61 2.60 11.49
C LYS A 59 22.20 1.63 12.53
N PHE A 60 21.47 0.51 12.71
CA PHE A 60 21.83 -0.56 13.66
C PHE A 60 21.18 -1.88 13.24
N THR A 61 21.69 -2.98 13.77
CA THR A 61 21.06 -4.30 13.68
C THR A 61 20.02 -4.43 14.79
N PHE A 62 18.81 -4.83 14.43
CA PHE A 62 17.74 -5.06 15.40
C PHE A 62 17.68 -6.54 15.76
N ASP A 63 18.06 -6.86 16.99
CA ASP A 63 18.07 -8.22 17.54
C ASP A 63 16.92 -8.39 18.56
N GLY A 64 15.72 -8.11 18.12
CA GLY A 64 14.50 -8.23 18.91
C GLY A 64 13.41 -9.01 18.15
N VAL A 65 12.17 -8.84 18.61
CA VAL A 65 11.01 -9.42 17.92
C VAL A 65 10.99 -8.95 16.47
N GLN A 66 11.02 -9.89 15.52
CA GLN A 66 11.07 -9.62 14.08
C GLN A 66 9.71 -9.07 13.60
N SER A 67 9.46 -7.82 13.92
CA SER A 67 8.24 -7.08 13.59
C SER A 67 8.57 -5.64 13.25
N CYS A 68 7.96 -5.11 12.19
CA CYS A 68 8.08 -3.71 11.79
C CYS A 68 7.58 -2.78 12.91
N THR A 69 6.48 -3.15 13.55
CA THR A 69 5.90 -2.37 14.66
C THR A 69 6.82 -2.33 15.86
N ALA A 70 7.46 -3.45 16.23
CA ALA A 70 8.44 -3.49 17.31
C ALA A 70 9.67 -2.65 16.96
N ALA A 71 10.29 -2.88 15.81
CA ALA A 71 11.47 -2.14 15.37
C ALA A 71 11.23 -0.64 15.24
N LYS A 72 10.03 -0.20 14.85
CA LYS A 72 9.67 1.22 14.72
C LYS A 72 9.74 1.97 16.05
N ARG A 73 9.51 1.30 17.19
CA ARG A 73 9.59 1.90 18.52
C ARG A 73 11.02 2.26 18.93
N PHE A 74 12.02 1.62 18.29
CA PHE A 74 13.42 1.91 18.56
C PHE A 74 13.95 2.92 17.54
N TYR A 75 14.19 4.14 17.96
CA TYR A 75 14.76 5.24 17.16
C TYR A 75 14.09 5.45 15.80
N GLY A 76 12.79 5.14 15.69
CA GLY A 76 12.03 5.28 14.45
C GLY A 76 12.29 4.20 13.40
N GLY A 77 12.94 3.09 13.79
CA GLY A 77 13.27 1.95 12.93
C GLY A 77 14.74 1.85 12.56
N THR A 78 15.11 0.71 12.00
CA THR A 78 16.51 0.33 11.71
C THR A 78 17.14 1.08 10.54
N GLY A 79 16.32 1.60 9.61
CA GLY A 79 16.82 2.28 8.41
C GLY A 79 17.27 3.71 8.66
N VAL A 80 18.23 4.21 7.89
CA VAL A 80 18.62 5.64 7.89
C VAL A 80 17.44 6.50 7.46
N CYS A 81 16.65 6.03 6.47
CA CYS A 81 15.39 6.66 6.11
C CYS A 81 14.31 6.30 7.15
N ALA A 82 13.89 7.27 7.95
CA ALA A 82 12.85 7.09 8.98
C ALA A 82 11.45 6.81 8.41
N TYR A 83 11.25 7.08 7.14
CA TYR A 83 9.98 6.93 6.41
C TYR A 83 9.94 5.65 5.56
N GLY A 84 11.05 4.91 5.46
CA GLY A 84 11.19 3.76 4.58
C GLY A 84 10.54 2.48 5.09
N CYS A 85 10.47 1.48 4.22
CA CYS A 85 10.08 0.13 4.60
C CYS A 85 11.12 -0.48 5.53
N LEU A 86 10.68 -1.15 6.59
CA LEU A 86 11.57 -1.80 7.58
C LEU A 86 11.92 -3.25 7.16
N GLY A 87 11.15 -3.83 6.25
CA GLY A 87 11.46 -5.13 5.68
C GLY A 87 11.29 -6.33 6.63
N LEU A 88 10.61 -6.18 7.77
CA LEU A 88 10.45 -7.24 8.78
C LEU A 88 9.15 -8.04 8.63
N GLY A 89 8.31 -7.73 7.64
CA GLY A 89 7.24 -8.63 7.20
C GLY A 89 5.92 -8.58 7.97
N ASP A 90 5.60 -7.56 8.79
CA ASP A 90 4.27 -7.47 9.42
C ASP A 90 3.12 -7.51 8.40
N CYS A 91 3.32 -6.95 7.21
CA CYS A 91 2.36 -7.01 6.11
C CYS A 91 2.24 -8.41 5.51
N VAL A 92 3.33 -9.20 5.51
CA VAL A 92 3.33 -10.59 5.05
C VAL A 92 2.51 -11.46 6.00
N SER A 93 2.75 -11.32 7.31
CA SER A 93 2.10 -12.16 8.33
C SER A 93 0.56 -12.02 8.39
N VAL A 94 0.01 -10.89 7.94
CA VAL A 94 -1.44 -10.66 7.91
C VAL A 94 -2.08 -10.97 6.55
N CYS A 95 -1.29 -11.38 5.57
CA CYS A 95 -1.78 -11.69 4.23
C CYS A 95 -2.18 -13.15 4.11
N GLU A 96 -3.49 -13.42 4.04
CA GLU A 96 -4.04 -14.76 3.93
C GLU A 96 -3.96 -15.35 2.51
N ASN A 97 -3.54 -14.56 1.53
CA ASN A 97 -3.51 -14.96 0.11
C ASN A 97 -2.07 -15.08 -0.44
N ASP A 98 -1.05 -15.01 0.41
CA ASP A 98 0.38 -15.13 0.05
C ASP A 98 0.83 -14.22 -1.10
N VAL A 99 0.25 -13.02 -1.19
CA VAL A 99 0.56 -12.06 -2.26
C VAL A 99 1.71 -11.12 -1.93
N ILE A 100 2.24 -11.19 -0.70
CA ILE A 100 3.27 -10.27 -0.21
C ILE A 100 4.54 -11.04 0.12
N SER A 101 5.67 -10.56 -0.37
CA SER A 101 7.00 -11.08 -0.02
C SER A 101 7.95 -9.93 0.29
N ILE A 102 9.00 -10.20 1.05
CA ILE A 102 10.08 -9.24 1.25
C ILE A 102 11.19 -9.58 0.27
N LYS A 103 11.51 -8.63 -0.62
CA LYS A 103 12.63 -8.75 -1.56
C LYS A 103 13.48 -7.48 -1.43
N ASP A 104 14.79 -7.66 -1.41
CA ASP A 104 15.77 -6.55 -1.29
C ASP A 104 15.47 -5.59 -0.12
N GLY A 105 14.92 -6.13 0.99
CA GLY A 105 14.61 -5.38 2.20
C GLY A 105 13.32 -4.57 2.16
N ILE A 106 12.49 -4.68 1.13
CA ILE A 106 11.20 -4.00 1.01
C ILE A 106 10.08 -4.99 0.65
N ALA A 107 8.83 -4.63 0.97
CA ALA A 107 7.67 -5.43 0.58
C ALA A 107 7.42 -5.35 -0.93
N THR A 108 7.14 -6.49 -1.55
CA THR A 108 6.74 -6.63 -2.95
C THR A 108 5.42 -7.36 -3.03
N PHE A 109 4.61 -7.03 -4.04
CA PHE A 109 3.25 -7.54 -4.19
C PHE A 109 3.07 -8.29 -5.51
N CYS A 110 2.55 -9.52 -5.43
CA CYS A 110 1.98 -10.21 -6.57
C CYS A 110 0.46 -9.94 -6.58
N THR A 111 0.02 -8.99 -7.40
CA THR A 111 -1.35 -8.46 -7.29
C THR A 111 -2.43 -9.39 -7.83
N GLU A 112 -2.08 -10.45 -8.58
CA GLU A 112 -3.04 -11.34 -9.24
C GLU A 112 -4.04 -11.99 -8.28
N LYS A 113 -3.55 -12.46 -7.12
CA LYS A 113 -4.37 -13.12 -6.08
C LYS A 113 -4.86 -12.15 -4.99
N CYS A 114 -4.57 -10.86 -5.12
CA CYS A 114 -4.95 -9.89 -4.12
C CYS A 114 -6.45 -9.62 -4.11
N VAL A 115 -7.06 -9.76 -2.95
CA VAL A 115 -8.49 -9.48 -2.70
C VAL A 115 -8.75 -8.09 -2.13
N ALA A 116 -7.76 -7.21 -2.13
CA ALA A 116 -7.86 -5.82 -1.65
C ALA A 116 -8.44 -5.65 -0.22
N CYS A 117 -8.19 -6.61 0.68
CA CYS A 117 -8.74 -6.59 2.05
C CYS A 117 -8.18 -5.49 2.96
N ASN A 118 -7.14 -4.78 2.53
CA ASN A 118 -6.50 -3.66 3.23
C ASN A 118 -5.80 -4.00 4.57
N LYS A 119 -5.65 -5.28 4.95
CA LYS A 119 -4.97 -5.69 6.19
C LYS A 119 -3.50 -5.24 6.21
N CYS A 120 -2.79 -5.39 5.09
CA CYS A 120 -1.38 -5.01 4.95
C CYS A 120 -1.15 -3.49 5.11
N ALA A 121 -2.05 -2.65 4.65
CA ALA A 121 -1.96 -1.20 4.82
C ALA A 121 -2.17 -0.80 6.29
N LYS A 122 -3.14 -1.44 6.96
CA LYS A 122 -3.45 -1.16 8.38
C LYS A 122 -2.33 -1.54 9.34
N VAL A 123 -1.59 -2.61 9.05
CA VAL A 123 -0.51 -3.09 9.92
C VAL A 123 0.81 -2.37 9.69
N CYS A 124 0.97 -1.65 8.57
CA CYS A 124 2.22 -0.97 8.25
C CYS A 124 2.47 0.23 9.19
N PRO A 125 3.50 0.20 10.08
CA PRO A 125 3.73 1.27 11.05
C PRO A 125 4.20 2.58 10.41
N ASN A 126 4.65 2.55 9.16
CA ASN A 126 5.04 3.72 8.37
C ASN A 126 3.96 4.16 7.36
N GLY A 127 2.83 3.46 7.28
CA GLY A 127 1.73 3.82 6.38
C GLY A 127 2.12 3.81 4.90
N LEU A 128 2.99 2.88 4.50
CA LEU A 128 3.58 2.86 3.15
C LEU A 128 2.75 2.14 2.10
N ILE A 129 1.73 1.41 2.52
CA ILE A 129 0.93 0.58 1.63
C ILE A 129 -0.43 1.25 1.45
N GLU A 130 -0.78 1.50 0.21
CA GLU A 130 -2.06 2.08 -0.19
C GLU A 130 -2.76 1.16 -1.19
N LEU A 131 -4.08 1.03 -1.08
CA LEU A 131 -4.90 0.42 -2.12
C LEU A 131 -5.29 1.47 -3.15
N ARG A 132 -5.00 1.22 -4.41
CA ARG A 132 -5.39 2.09 -5.51
C ARG A 132 -5.99 1.32 -6.68
N SER A 133 -6.69 2.01 -7.55
CA SER A 133 -7.20 1.41 -8.78
C SER A 133 -6.05 0.84 -9.63
N GLU A 134 -6.21 -0.38 -10.12
CA GLU A 134 -5.25 -1.04 -11.03
C GLU A 134 -5.04 -0.26 -12.34
N LYS A 135 -6.00 0.57 -12.73
CA LYS A 135 -5.90 1.43 -13.92
C LYS A 135 -4.87 2.54 -13.78
N LYS A 136 -4.56 2.96 -12.55
CA LYS A 136 -3.51 3.94 -12.30
C LYS A 136 -2.15 3.31 -12.58
N LYS A 137 -1.37 3.88 -13.50
CA LYS A 137 -0.08 3.32 -13.94
C LYS A 137 1.14 4.03 -13.36
N VAL A 138 0.94 5.18 -12.74
CA VAL A 138 2.04 6.02 -12.22
C VAL A 138 1.89 6.21 -10.72
N ASP A 139 2.97 5.95 -9.98
CA ASP A 139 3.05 6.13 -8.54
C ASP A 139 4.37 6.78 -8.14
N VAL A 140 4.32 7.63 -7.13
CA VAL A 140 5.51 8.11 -6.43
C VAL A 140 5.89 7.06 -5.38
N ARG A 141 6.97 6.33 -5.62
CA ARG A 141 7.45 5.26 -4.72
C ARG A 141 8.40 5.81 -3.65
N CYS A 142 7.99 6.86 -2.98
CA CYS A 142 8.73 7.46 -1.88
C CYS A 142 7.78 8.24 -0.96
N SER A 143 7.84 7.99 0.34
CA SER A 143 7.08 8.71 1.38
C SER A 143 7.98 9.59 2.24
N SER A 144 9.23 9.85 1.82
CA SER A 144 10.13 10.73 2.57
C SER A 144 9.58 12.15 2.59
N ARG A 145 9.61 12.75 3.78
CA ARG A 145 9.30 14.18 3.98
C ARG A 145 10.54 15.06 3.96
N ASN A 146 11.71 14.44 3.83
CA ASN A 146 12.97 15.16 3.67
C ASN A 146 13.10 15.66 2.23
N MET A 147 13.78 16.79 2.05
CA MET A 147 13.99 17.41 0.75
C MET A 147 15.49 17.50 0.41
N GLY A 148 15.77 17.59 -0.88
CA GLY A 148 17.11 17.86 -1.41
C GLY A 148 18.19 16.92 -0.88
N LYS A 149 19.29 17.48 -0.37
CA LYS A 149 20.46 16.74 0.09
C LYS A 149 20.15 15.76 1.25
N VAL A 150 19.28 16.14 2.19
CA VAL A 150 18.91 15.32 3.34
C VAL A 150 18.20 14.03 2.87
N ALA A 151 17.31 14.15 1.90
CA ALA A 151 16.64 13.00 1.31
C ALA A 151 17.64 12.05 0.63
N MET A 152 18.56 12.58 -0.17
CA MET A 152 19.59 11.80 -0.87
C MET A 152 20.56 11.10 0.11
N GLN A 153 20.93 11.72 1.21
CA GLN A 153 21.77 11.11 2.24
C GLN A 153 21.08 9.95 2.95
N SER A 154 19.76 9.99 3.06
CA SER A 154 18.97 8.93 3.71
C SER A 154 18.69 7.73 2.79
N CYS A 155 18.54 7.98 1.49
CA CYS A 155 18.22 6.94 0.50
C CYS A 155 18.55 7.44 -0.91
N GLN A 156 19.30 6.65 -1.68
CA GLN A 156 19.67 6.99 -3.06
C GLN A 156 18.46 7.05 -4.00
N ASN A 157 17.42 6.27 -3.71
CA ASN A 157 16.16 6.24 -4.46
C ASN A 157 15.11 7.23 -3.91
N SER A 158 15.51 8.20 -3.09
CA SER A 158 14.57 9.14 -2.48
C SER A 158 14.03 10.16 -3.48
N CYS A 159 12.77 10.52 -3.31
CA CYS A 159 12.23 11.75 -3.88
C CYS A 159 12.83 12.96 -3.14
N ILE A 160 13.43 13.88 -3.87
CA ILE A 160 14.08 15.08 -3.32
C ILE A 160 13.17 16.32 -3.29
N GLY A 161 11.89 16.17 -3.68
CA GLY A 161 10.93 17.27 -3.72
C GLY A 161 11.23 18.35 -4.77
N CYS A 162 11.92 17.99 -5.86
CA CYS A 162 12.35 18.97 -6.89
C CYS A 162 11.22 19.48 -7.80
N LYS A 163 10.01 18.93 -7.66
CA LYS A 163 8.81 19.30 -8.45
C LYS A 163 8.95 19.15 -9.98
N LYS A 164 9.99 18.48 -10.46
CA LYS A 164 10.19 18.27 -11.89
C LYS A 164 9.07 17.46 -12.53
N CYS A 165 8.58 16.41 -11.83
CA CYS A 165 7.46 15.58 -12.29
C CYS A 165 6.16 16.38 -12.43
N GLU A 166 5.87 17.29 -11.49
CA GLU A 166 4.73 18.20 -11.54
C GLU A 166 4.82 19.14 -12.76
N LYS A 167 6.00 19.73 -13.00
CA LYS A 167 6.22 20.66 -14.12
C LYS A 167 6.12 20.03 -15.50
N VAL A 168 6.45 18.74 -15.65
CA VAL A 168 6.40 18.05 -16.95
C VAL A 168 5.10 17.28 -17.17
N CYS A 169 4.25 17.18 -16.17
CA CYS A 169 2.98 16.47 -16.27
C CYS A 169 1.96 17.31 -17.06
N LYS A 170 1.63 16.88 -18.27
CA LYS A 170 0.66 17.56 -19.14
C LYS A 170 -0.80 17.42 -18.65
N PHE A 171 -1.05 16.53 -17.69
CA PHE A 171 -2.39 16.18 -17.20
C PHE A 171 -2.64 16.72 -15.79
N GLU A 172 -1.71 17.49 -15.21
CA GLU A 172 -1.79 18.02 -13.84
C GLU A 172 -2.09 16.91 -12.79
N ALA A 173 -1.66 15.67 -13.08
CA ALA A 173 -1.97 14.50 -12.27
C ALA A 173 -1.00 14.29 -11.09
N ILE A 174 0.03 15.12 -10.94
CA ILE A 174 1.07 15.01 -9.92
C ILE A 174 1.20 16.34 -9.20
N ILE A 175 1.00 16.30 -7.88
CA ILE A 175 1.23 17.44 -6.97
C ILE A 175 2.35 17.05 -6.01
N VAL A 176 3.34 17.92 -5.80
CA VAL A 176 4.51 17.71 -4.93
C VAL A 176 4.65 18.84 -3.92
#